data_7c39c18d8976dc94f82d856a19f8c00b
#
_entry.id   7c39c18d8976dc94f82d856a19f8c00b
#
_cell.length_a   1.000
_cell.length_b   1.000
_cell.length_c   1.000
_cell.angle_alpha   90.00
_cell.angle_beta   90.00
_cell.angle_gamma   90.00
#
_symmetry.space_group_name_H-M   'P 1'
#
loop_
_entity.id
_entity.type
_entity.pdbx_description
1 polymer ?
#
loop_
_entity_poly.entity_id
_entity_poly.type
_entity_poly.pdbx_seq_one_letter_code
_entity_poly.pdbx_strand_id
1 'polypeptide(L)'
;MAPEMGAGCFWAYGEKDLFDIKIHDFYFHKDTLVESNVSGYLSVIYYDSISGEQLTPYRRIHAGCIQSIAGNEEPYKIWVHKKIPIRSVGIGIAPAYYKDYMKENYPEEYFNPSTAFSQLDQEANFPELVILLKQVEHYRGEGMAAKLFYEGKVAEVVSTLLSRLKNNPKHSKPAEISMQDLKHIELAAAYINDHYAGEIPLEKLAGFACMSLSKFKLLFQSVYHCSVTSYIQQRRVSHAECLLTTSDLTIGQIAKSVGYSTSSRLSELFRQSTGLTPAEYRTAFWKTPF
;
A
#
# COMPACT_ATOMS: atom_id res chain seq x y z
N MET A 1 4.22 -12.32 17.98
CA MET A 1 3.10 -12.97 17.27
C MET A 1 2.87 -14.34 17.89
N ALA A 2 1.62 -14.79 18.05
CA ALA A 2 1.34 -16.14 18.53
C ALA A 2 1.84 -17.18 17.50
N PRO A 3 2.55 -18.24 17.93
CA PRO A 3 3.14 -19.23 17.00
C PRO A 3 2.13 -19.90 16.05
N GLU A 4 0.87 -19.95 16.46
CA GLU A 4 -0.24 -20.51 15.65
C GLU A 4 -0.66 -19.61 14.49
N MET A 5 -0.38 -18.30 14.56
CA MET A 5 -0.74 -17.32 13.52
C MET A 5 0.31 -17.16 12.45
N GLY A 6 1.59 -17.31 12.80
CA GLY A 6 2.69 -17.07 11.88
C GLY A 6 4.05 -17.24 12.55
N ALA A 7 5.11 -17.03 11.79
CA ALA A 7 6.47 -17.08 12.28
C ALA A 7 7.33 -15.95 11.69
N GLY A 8 8.39 -15.57 12.41
CA GLY A 8 9.34 -14.55 11.99
C GLY A 8 9.63 -13.53 13.09
N CYS A 9 10.23 -12.42 12.70
CA CYS A 9 10.74 -11.38 13.57
C CYS A 9 9.99 -10.06 13.39
N PHE A 10 9.88 -9.33 14.48
CA PHE A 10 9.40 -7.97 14.53
C PHE A 10 10.34 -7.14 15.40
N TRP A 11 10.79 -6.03 14.88
CA TRP A 11 11.59 -5.07 15.62
C TRP A 11 10.91 -3.71 15.61
N ALA A 12 10.91 -3.03 16.74
CA ALA A 12 10.34 -1.71 16.86
C ALA A 12 11.21 -0.81 17.75
N TYR A 13 11.23 0.46 17.41
CA TYR A 13 11.76 1.55 18.21
C TYR A 13 10.70 2.62 18.34
N GLY A 14 10.52 3.20 19.52
CA GLY A 14 9.56 4.28 19.74
C GLY A 14 10.14 5.37 20.62
N GLU A 15 9.81 6.63 20.31
CA GLU A 15 10.22 7.80 21.09
C GLU A 15 8.98 8.54 21.61
N LYS A 16 8.68 8.34 22.90
CA LYS A 16 7.76 9.13 23.75
C LYS A 16 6.50 9.66 23.05
N ASP A 17 5.71 8.81 22.44
CA ASP A 17 4.47 9.17 21.74
C ASP A 17 4.64 10.15 20.57
N LEU A 18 5.87 10.38 20.10
CA LEU A 18 6.16 11.23 18.97
C LEU A 18 6.21 10.46 17.65
N PHE A 19 6.96 9.35 17.62
CA PHE A 19 7.07 8.51 16.44
C PHE A 19 7.47 7.09 16.80
N ASP A 20 7.25 6.18 15.87
CA ASP A 20 7.73 4.80 15.94
C ASP A 20 8.37 4.35 14.62
N ILE A 21 9.30 3.41 14.75
CA ILE A 21 9.94 2.70 13.65
C ILE A 21 9.55 1.24 13.78
N LYS A 22 9.09 0.63 12.69
CA LYS A 22 8.70 -0.78 12.67
C LYS A 22 9.38 -1.49 11.52
N ILE A 23 9.98 -2.64 11.82
CA ILE A 23 10.59 -3.51 10.82
C ILE A 23 9.97 -4.88 10.98
N HIS A 24 9.42 -5.36 9.89
CA HIS A 24 8.75 -6.65 9.82
C HIS A 24 9.57 -7.62 8.97
N ASP A 25 9.75 -8.84 9.45
CA ASP A 25 10.23 -9.99 8.70
C ASP A 25 9.51 -11.23 9.25
N PHE A 26 8.27 -11.44 8.83
CA PHE A 26 7.44 -12.55 9.28
C PHE A 26 6.42 -12.95 8.19
N TYR A 27 5.72 -14.07 8.40
CA TYR A 27 4.63 -14.50 7.55
C TYR A 27 3.50 -15.10 8.37
N PHE A 28 2.29 -15.10 7.80
CA PHE A 28 1.13 -15.76 8.38
C PHE A 28 0.97 -17.19 7.86
N HIS A 29 0.51 -18.10 8.72
CA HIS A 29 0.20 -19.48 8.32
C HIS A 29 -1.10 -19.60 7.53
N LYS A 30 -2.02 -18.64 7.71
CA LYS A 30 -3.33 -18.54 7.03
C LYS A 30 -3.50 -17.16 6.45
N ASP A 31 -4.36 -17.04 5.44
CA ASP A 31 -4.82 -15.74 4.97
C ASP A 31 -5.42 -14.97 6.16
N THR A 32 -4.95 -13.77 6.39
CA THR A 32 -5.21 -13.04 7.62
C THR A 32 -5.70 -11.63 7.33
N LEU A 33 -6.83 -11.27 7.95
CA LEU A 33 -7.27 -9.88 8.02
C LEU A 33 -6.56 -9.21 9.19
N VAL A 34 -5.77 -8.17 8.90
CA VAL A 34 -5.14 -7.32 9.90
C VAL A 34 -5.92 -6.02 9.98
N GLU A 35 -6.38 -5.69 11.17
CA GLU A 35 -7.05 -4.43 11.46
C GLU A 35 -6.21 -3.62 12.45
N SER A 36 -6.06 -2.33 12.19
CA SER A 36 -5.31 -1.42 13.04
C SER A 36 -6.04 -0.10 13.18
N ASN A 37 -6.18 0.38 14.40
CA ASN A 37 -6.62 1.74 14.64
C ASN A 37 -5.41 2.66 14.47
N VAL A 38 -5.46 3.48 13.43
CA VAL A 38 -4.39 4.44 13.06
C VAL A 38 -4.87 5.88 13.13
N SER A 39 -5.93 6.13 13.90
CA SER A 39 -6.55 7.46 14.01
C SER A 39 -5.52 8.54 14.34
N GLY A 40 -5.41 9.53 13.47
CA GLY A 40 -4.48 10.64 13.59
C GLY A 40 -3.00 10.28 13.31
N TYR A 41 -2.62 9.02 13.17
CA TYR A 41 -1.26 8.65 12.83
C TYR A 41 -0.97 8.92 11.34
N LEU A 42 0.24 9.38 11.07
CA LEU A 42 0.80 9.42 9.72
C LEU A 42 1.84 8.31 9.61
N SER A 43 1.78 7.51 8.57
CA SER A 43 2.77 6.45 8.39
C SER A 43 3.23 6.35 6.96
N VAL A 44 4.49 5.99 6.77
CA VAL A 44 5.05 5.60 5.49
C VAL A 44 5.77 4.26 5.65
N ILE A 45 5.46 3.32 4.76
CA ILE A 45 5.96 1.95 4.82
C ILE A 45 6.46 1.56 3.45
N TYR A 46 7.67 1.03 3.39
CA TYR A 46 8.21 0.39 2.19
C TYR A 46 8.20 -1.13 2.38
N TYR A 47 7.71 -1.84 1.38
CA TYR A 47 7.64 -3.29 1.38
C TYR A 47 8.67 -3.90 0.42
N ASP A 48 9.63 -4.63 0.94
CA ASP A 48 10.50 -5.49 0.12
C ASP A 48 9.78 -6.73 -0.35
N SER A 49 8.89 -7.25 0.49
CA SER A 49 8.08 -8.42 0.21
C SER A 49 6.75 -8.32 0.94
N ILE A 50 5.69 -8.52 0.23
CA ILE A 50 4.33 -8.71 0.73
C ILE A 50 3.45 -9.16 -0.44
N SER A 51 2.38 -9.90 -0.15
CA SER A 51 1.22 -10.02 -1.01
C SER A 51 -0.02 -9.79 -0.18
N GLY A 52 -0.77 -8.76 -0.52
CA GLY A 52 -1.95 -8.38 0.24
C GLY A 52 -2.75 -7.26 -0.41
N GLU A 53 -3.82 -6.90 0.25
CA GLU A 53 -4.79 -5.95 -0.24
C GLU A 53 -5.26 -5.06 0.91
N GLN A 54 -5.14 -3.76 0.75
CA GLN A 54 -5.86 -2.80 1.58
C GLN A 54 -7.33 -2.83 1.16
N LEU A 55 -8.25 -2.89 2.11
CA LEU A 55 -9.67 -3.09 1.80
C LEU A 55 -10.43 -1.77 1.64
N THR A 56 -10.01 -0.72 2.34
CA THR A 56 -10.70 0.57 2.31
C THR A 56 -9.70 1.73 2.31
N PRO A 57 -9.59 2.51 1.20
CA PRO A 57 -10.04 2.14 -0.14
C PRO A 57 -9.29 0.90 -0.65
N TYR A 58 -9.88 0.13 -1.56
CA TYR A 58 -9.21 -1.06 -2.07
C TYR A 58 -7.93 -0.68 -2.82
N ARG A 59 -6.83 -1.31 -2.40
CA ARG A 59 -5.52 -1.17 -3.07
C ARG A 59 -4.73 -2.46 -2.89
N ARG A 60 -4.06 -2.88 -3.96
CA ARG A 60 -3.10 -3.96 -3.86
C ARG A 60 -1.83 -3.48 -3.15
N ILE A 61 -1.32 -4.29 -2.23
CA ILE A 61 -0.02 -4.08 -1.60
C ILE A 61 0.91 -5.16 -2.14
N HIS A 62 2.06 -4.75 -2.68
CA HIS A 62 3.00 -5.65 -3.35
C HIS A 62 4.46 -5.28 -3.03
N ALA A 63 5.38 -6.18 -3.36
CA ALA A 63 6.81 -5.92 -3.22
C ALA A 63 7.24 -4.67 -4.02
N GLY A 64 8.11 -3.86 -3.42
CA GLY A 64 8.62 -2.62 -4.02
C GLY A 64 7.67 -1.42 -3.88
N CYS A 65 6.47 -1.57 -3.29
CA CYS A 65 5.59 -0.42 -3.12
C CYS A 65 5.90 0.37 -1.84
N ILE A 66 5.61 1.66 -1.91
CA ILE A 66 5.54 2.54 -0.74
C ILE A 66 4.07 2.73 -0.42
N GLN A 67 3.69 2.47 0.82
CA GLN A 67 2.37 2.76 1.32
C GLN A 67 2.44 3.95 2.27
N SER A 68 1.57 4.92 2.06
CA SER A 68 1.38 6.04 2.97
C SER A 68 -0.01 5.98 3.59
N ILE A 69 -0.08 6.24 4.88
CA ILE A 69 -1.31 6.24 5.65
C ILE A 69 -1.42 7.58 6.37
N ALA A 70 -2.49 8.31 6.09
CA ALA A 70 -2.93 9.42 6.92
C ALA A 70 -4.19 8.91 7.64
N GLY A 71 -4.00 8.47 8.89
CA GLY A 71 -5.06 7.79 9.65
C GLY A 71 -6.27 8.69 9.90
N ASN A 72 -7.43 8.19 9.53
CA ASN A 72 -8.75 8.74 9.82
C ASN A 72 -9.40 7.97 10.98
N GLU A 73 -10.67 8.19 11.23
CA GLU A 73 -11.42 7.51 12.28
C GLU A 73 -11.72 6.04 11.96
N GLU A 74 -11.65 5.65 10.68
CA GLU A 74 -11.91 4.27 10.28
C GLU A 74 -10.69 3.38 10.49
N PRO A 75 -10.88 2.13 10.96
CA PRO A 75 -9.79 1.18 11.10
C PRO A 75 -9.12 0.90 9.75
N TYR A 76 -7.80 0.93 9.73
CA TYR A 76 -7.01 0.48 8.60
C TYR A 76 -7.09 -1.05 8.51
N LYS A 77 -7.53 -1.58 7.37
CA LYS A 77 -7.74 -3.01 7.15
C LYS A 77 -6.95 -3.50 5.95
N ILE A 78 -6.15 -4.54 6.18
CA ILE A 78 -5.44 -5.23 5.11
C ILE A 78 -5.71 -6.74 5.17
N TRP A 79 -5.94 -7.32 4.01
CA TRP A 79 -5.95 -8.76 3.81
C TRP A 79 -4.58 -9.20 3.35
N VAL A 80 -3.94 -10.09 4.10
CA VAL A 80 -2.59 -10.57 3.81
C VAL A 80 -2.64 -12.05 3.46
N HIS A 81 -1.98 -12.41 2.37
CA HIS A 81 -1.93 -13.79 1.91
C HIS A 81 -0.92 -14.61 2.72
N LYS A 82 -1.33 -15.85 3.04
CA LYS A 82 -0.53 -16.81 3.82
C LYS A 82 0.79 -17.16 3.14
N LYS A 83 1.78 -17.52 3.97
CA LYS A 83 3.09 -18.06 3.56
C LYS A 83 3.95 -17.14 2.68
N ILE A 84 3.53 -15.90 2.46
CA ILE A 84 4.33 -14.91 1.76
C ILE A 84 5.00 -14.03 2.81
N PRO A 85 6.34 -13.93 2.82
CA PRO A 85 7.04 -13.10 3.79
C PRO A 85 6.59 -11.63 3.68
N ILE A 86 6.27 -11.04 4.81
CA ILE A 86 6.08 -9.61 4.96
C ILE A 86 7.41 -9.05 5.42
N ARG A 87 8.15 -8.42 4.49
CA ARG A 87 9.37 -7.69 4.81
C ARG A 87 9.10 -6.23 4.53
N SER A 88 9.15 -5.44 5.58
CA SER A 88 8.88 -4.01 5.46
C SER A 88 9.60 -3.20 6.51
N VAL A 89 9.87 -1.95 6.17
CA VAL A 89 10.31 -0.91 7.09
C VAL A 89 9.32 0.24 7.04
N GLY A 90 8.89 0.70 8.21
CA GLY A 90 7.93 1.78 8.31
C GLY A 90 8.28 2.78 9.39
N ILE A 91 7.88 4.02 9.16
CA ILE A 91 7.93 5.13 10.11
C ILE A 91 6.50 5.55 10.39
N GLY A 92 6.09 5.51 11.66
CA GLY A 92 4.84 6.04 12.15
C GLY A 92 5.07 7.35 12.91
N ILE A 93 4.24 8.35 12.68
CA ILE A 93 4.34 9.68 13.26
C ILE A 93 3.05 9.99 14.00
N ALA A 94 3.15 10.18 15.30
CA ALA A 94 2.01 10.45 16.16
C ALA A 94 1.51 11.90 16.01
N PRO A 95 0.23 12.16 16.34
CA PRO A 95 -0.31 13.51 16.34
C PRO A 95 0.51 14.53 17.13
N ALA A 96 1.07 14.14 18.28
CA ALA A 96 1.90 15.01 19.11
C ALA A 96 3.14 15.53 18.38
N TYR A 97 3.72 14.75 17.46
CA TYR A 97 4.86 15.21 16.67
C TYR A 97 4.48 16.34 15.71
N TYR A 98 3.44 16.15 14.91
CA TYR A 98 3.14 17.09 13.83
C TYR A 98 2.12 18.17 14.21
N LYS A 99 1.24 17.95 15.20
CA LYS A 99 0.27 18.98 15.66
C LYS A 99 0.87 19.89 16.73
N ASP A 100 1.72 19.34 17.60
CA ASP A 100 2.26 20.07 18.75
C ASP A 100 3.74 20.42 18.52
N TYR A 101 4.65 19.45 18.51
CA TYR A 101 6.09 19.68 18.39
C TYR A 101 6.49 20.48 17.13
N MET A 102 6.02 20.09 15.94
CA MET A 102 6.35 20.85 14.72
C MET A 102 5.75 22.24 14.73
N LYS A 103 4.52 22.41 15.24
CA LYS A 103 3.87 23.71 15.31
C LYS A 103 4.55 24.66 16.29
N GLU A 104 5.04 24.14 17.40
CA GLU A 104 5.81 24.92 18.39
C GLU A 104 7.18 25.34 17.87
N ASN A 105 7.89 24.46 17.16
CA ASN A 105 9.24 24.72 16.67
C ASN A 105 9.30 25.50 15.34
N TYR A 106 8.23 25.47 14.53
CA TYR A 106 8.14 26.13 13.21
C TYR A 106 6.83 26.91 13.05
N PRO A 107 6.48 27.85 13.97
CA PRO A 107 5.15 28.46 14.01
C PRO A 107 4.78 29.27 12.76
N GLU A 108 5.74 29.98 12.18
CA GLU A 108 5.52 30.83 10.99
C GLU A 108 5.42 30.03 9.68
N GLU A 109 6.10 28.88 9.62
CA GLU A 109 6.19 28.04 8.42
C GLU A 109 5.37 26.76 8.55
N TYR A 110 4.64 26.61 9.66
CA TYR A 110 3.90 25.38 9.93
C TYR A 110 2.92 25.03 8.83
N PHE A 111 3.06 23.84 8.30
CA PHE A 111 2.13 23.20 7.39
C PHE A 111 1.83 21.79 7.89
N ASN A 112 0.54 21.43 7.99
CA ASN A 112 0.16 20.09 8.43
C ASN A 112 0.59 19.03 7.40
N PRO A 113 1.47 18.10 7.75
CA PRO A 113 2.00 17.11 6.81
C PRO A 113 0.98 16.06 6.38
N SER A 114 -0.17 15.94 7.04
CA SER A 114 -1.18 14.92 6.71
C SER A 114 -1.60 14.95 5.23
N THR A 115 -1.68 16.13 4.64
CA THR A 115 -1.96 16.28 3.20
C THR A 115 -0.87 15.65 2.33
N ALA A 116 0.41 15.81 2.69
CA ALA A 116 1.52 15.21 1.95
C ALA A 116 1.49 13.67 2.04
N PHE A 117 1.17 13.14 3.21
CA PHE A 117 1.02 11.70 3.41
C PHE A 117 -0.19 11.12 2.66
N SER A 118 -1.35 11.79 2.70
CA SER A 118 -2.56 11.33 1.99
C SER A 118 -2.44 11.35 0.47
N GLN A 119 -1.56 12.20 -0.07
CA GLN A 119 -1.35 12.35 -1.51
C GLN A 119 -0.19 11.53 -2.07
N LEU A 120 0.54 10.81 -1.23
CA LEU A 120 1.60 9.92 -1.69
C LEU A 120 0.99 8.72 -2.41
N ASP A 121 1.25 8.63 -3.71
CA ASP A 121 0.83 7.52 -4.54
C ASP A 121 1.71 6.29 -4.29
N GLN A 122 1.10 5.11 -4.11
CA GLN A 122 1.80 3.84 -3.86
C GLN A 122 2.71 3.42 -5.02
N GLU A 123 2.33 3.76 -6.25
CA GLU A 123 3.11 3.44 -7.46
C GLU A 123 4.12 4.53 -7.79
N ALA A 124 4.18 5.60 -7.00
CA ALA A 124 5.11 6.67 -7.24
C ALA A 124 6.55 6.18 -7.13
N ASN A 125 7.32 6.29 -8.20
CA ASN A 125 8.76 6.14 -8.17
C ASN A 125 9.34 7.23 -7.27
N PHE A 126 9.75 6.85 -6.06
CA PHE A 126 10.26 7.75 -5.05
C PHE A 126 11.54 7.20 -4.42
N PRO A 127 12.60 7.10 -5.24
CA PRO A 127 13.85 6.46 -4.83
C PRO A 127 14.48 7.12 -3.59
N GLU A 128 14.34 8.44 -3.42
CA GLU A 128 14.86 9.16 -2.26
C GLU A 128 14.23 8.64 -0.95
N LEU A 129 12.92 8.44 -0.95
CA LEU A 129 12.20 7.91 0.22
C LEU A 129 12.55 6.45 0.48
N VAL A 130 12.72 5.64 -0.57
CA VAL A 130 13.17 4.25 -0.44
C VAL A 130 14.55 4.19 0.20
N ILE A 131 15.49 5.04 -0.24
CA ILE A 131 16.86 5.10 0.33
C ILE A 131 16.79 5.46 1.81
N LEU A 132 15.99 6.44 2.20
CA LEU A 132 15.80 6.84 3.60
C LEU A 132 15.29 5.68 4.46
N LEU A 133 14.23 5.00 4.00
CA LEU A 133 13.66 3.87 4.72
C LEU A 133 14.63 2.70 4.81
N LYS A 134 15.42 2.43 3.76
CA LYS A 134 16.47 1.41 3.79
C LYS A 134 17.61 1.75 4.77
N GLN A 135 17.98 3.01 4.93
CA GLN A 135 18.94 3.41 5.95
C GLN A 135 18.41 3.13 7.36
N VAL A 136 17.11 3.40 7.60
CA VAL A 136 16.43 3.08 8.86
C VAL A 136 16.38 1.58 9.10
N GLU A 137 16.10 0.78 8.07
CA GLU A 137 16.04 -0.69 8.16
C GLU A 137 17.36 -1.31 8.64
N HIS A 138 18.50 -0.79 8.21
CA HIS A 138 19.81 -1.37 8.50
C HIS A 138 20.47 -0.84 9.78
N TYR A 139 20.00 0.29 10.30
CA TYR A 139 20.62 0.88 11.48
C TYR A 139 20.13 0.20 12.77
N ARG A 140 21.07 -0.08 13.69
CA ARG A 140 20.79 -0.72 14.99
C ARG A 140 21.67 -0.11 16.10
N GLY A 141 21.86 1.21 16.07
CA GLY A 141 22.55 1.92 17.14
C GLY A 141 21.75 1.90 18.45
N GLU A 142 22.40 2.29 19.53
CA GLU A 142 21.83 2.32 20.87
C GLU A 142 21.97 3.71 21.51
N GLY A 143 21.20 3.92 22.57
CA GLY A 143 21.29 5.13 23.39
C GLY A 143 21.04 6.43 22.62
N MET A 144 21.82 7.45 22.94
CA MET A 144 21.68 8.78 22.32
C MET A 144 21.92 8.78 20.81
N ALA A 145 22.84 7.93 20.32
CA ALA A 145 23.12 7.84 18.89
C ALA A 145 21.91 7.32 18.11
N ALA A 146 21.19 6.31 18.66
CA ALA A 146 19.97 5.81 18.05
C ALA A 146 18.88 6.88 18.03
N LYS A 147 18.71 7.60 19.14
CA LYS A 147 17.72 8.66 19.25
C LYS A 147 17.94 9.73 18.18
N LEU A 148 19.13 10.30 18.10
CA LEU A 148 19.48 11.32 17.13
C LEU A 148 19.33 10.83 15.69
N PHE A 149 19.72 9.59 15.40
CA PHE A 149 19.57 9.01 14.07
C PHE A 149 18.09 8.92 13.67
N TYR A 150 17.24 8.35 14.50
CA TYR A 150 15.83 8.15 14.17
C TYR A 150 15.05 9.46 14.14
N GLU A 151 15.31 10.39 15.06
CA GLU A 151 14.73 11.75 15.02
C GLU A 151 15.10 12.46 13.71
N GLY A 152 16.37 12.41 13.31
CA GLY A 152 16.82 12.98 12.04
C GLY A 152 16.12 12.35 10.83
N LYS A 153 15.96 11.02 10.83
CA LYS A 153 15.28 10.31 9.72
C LYS A 153 13.78 10.60 9.64
N VAL A 154 13.10 10.76 10.75
CA VAL A 154 11.69 11.19 10.79
C VAL A 154 11.56 12.60 10.20
N ALA A 155 12.40 13.54 10.61
CA ALA A 155 12.41 14.90 10.08
C ALA A 155 12.72 14.93 8.57
N GLU A 156 13.67 14.11 8.11
CA GLU A 156 14.06 14.00 6.71
C GLU A 156 12.91 13.44 5.85
N VAL A 157 12.19 12.41 6.32
CA VAL A 157 11.00 11.86 5.65
C VAL A 157 9.91 12.92 5.52
N VAL A 158 9.57 13.61 6.60
CA VAL A 158 8.55 14.68 6.58
C VAL A 158 8.94 15.79 5.60
N SER A 159 10.19 16.27 5.67
CA SER A 159 10.71 17.30 4.76
C SER A 159 10.64 16.87 3.30
N THR A 160 11.02 15.63 3.00
CA THR A 160 11.00 15.06 1.64
C THR A 160 9.58 15.02 1.08
N LEU A 161 8.61 14.59 1.88
CA LEU A 161 7.19 14.54 1.49
C LEU A 161 6.60 15.94 1.27
N LEU A 162 6.88 16.88 2.16
CA LEU A 162 6.43 18.27 2.02
C LEU A 162 7.03 18.96 0.79
N SER A 163 8.30 18.71 0.51
CA SER A 163 8.98 19.25 -0.69
C SER A 163 8.37 18.70 -1.98
N ARG A 164 8.03 17.41 -2.00
CA ARG A 164 7.37 16.79 -3.15
C ARG A 164 5.98 17.38 -3.40
N LEU A 165 5.22 17.64 -2.34
CA LEU A 165 3.90 18.27 -2.44
C LEU A 165 4.00 19.67 -3.09
N LYS A 166 4.97 20.49 -2.69
CA LYS A 166 5.21 21.83 -3.25
C LYS A 166 5.61 21.78 -4.73
N ASN A 167 6.42 20.80 -5.12
CA ASN A 167 6.96 20.68 -6.47
C ASN A 167 5.99 20.02 -7.46
N ASN A 168 4.90 19.43 -6.99
CA ASN A 168 3.92 18.75 -7.83
C ASN A 168 2.49 19.31 -7.63
N PRO A 169 2.23 20.55 -8.05
CA PRO A 169 0.95 21.25 -7.80
C PRO A 169 -0.27 20.59 -8.45
N LYS A 170 -0.09 19.59 -9.31
CA LYS A 170 -1.20 18.84 -9.93
C LYS A 170 -2.03 18.03 -8.92
N HIS A 171 -1.51 17.79 -7.71
CA HIS A 171 -2.21 17.09 -6.63
C HIS A 171 -2.76 18.01 -5.53
N SER A 172 -2.67 19.33 -5.70
CA SER A 172 -2.98 20.31 -4.64
C SER A 172 -4.46 20.65 -4.44
N LYS A 173 -5.39 20.07 -5.21
CA LYS A 173 -6.83 20.09 -4.90
C LYS A 173 -7.40 18.69 -5.13
N PRO A 174 -7.76 17.95 -4.07
CA PRO A 174 -8.75 16.88 -4.21
C PRO A 174 -9.99 17.56 -4.85
N ALA A 175 -10.48 17.05 -5.96
CA ALA A 175 -11.82 17.44 -6.39
C ALA A 175 -12.72 17.18 -5.19
N GLU A 176 -13.53 18.16 -4.79
CA GLU A 176 -14.57 17.96 -3.78
C GLU A 176 -15.51 16.87 -4.32
N ILE A 177 -15.25 15.63 -3.95
CA ILE A 177 -16.06 14.48 -4.37
C ILE A 177 -17.25 14.48 -3.44
N SER A 178 -18.45 14.59 -3.99
CA SER A 178 -19.65 14.47 -3.18
C SER A 178 -19.70 13.08 -2.52
N MET A 179 -20.27 12.98 -1.30
CA MET A 179 -20.45 11.69 -0.61
C MET A 179 -21.23 10.69 -1.47
N GLN A 180 -22.14 11.16 -2.29
CA GLN A 180 -22.91 10.32 -3.22
C GLN A 180 -22.01 9.79 -4.35
N ASP A 181 -21.17 10.65 -4.95
CA ASP A 181 -20.23 10.23 -6.00
C ASP A 181 -19.22 9.23 -5.44
N LEU A 182 -18.69 9.46 -4.24
CA LEU A 182 -17.77 8.54 -3.56
C LEU A 182 -18.41 7.16 -3.40
N LYS A 183 -19.63 7.10 -2.86
CA LYS A 183 -20.37 5.85 -2.69
C LYS A 183 -20.58 5.10 -4.03
N HIS A 184 -20.87 5.81 -5.11
CA HIS A 184 -21.03 5.20 -6.42
C HIS A 184 -19.72 4.66 -6.98
N ILE A 185 -18.61 5.35 -6.76
CA ILE A 185 -17.27 4.87 -7.14
C ILE A 185 -16.89 3.63 -6.33
N GLU A 186 -17.18 3.58 -5.04
CA GLU A 186 -16.95 2.41 -4.19
C GLU A 186 -17.78 1.21 -4.62
N LEU A 187 -19.05 1.41 -4.98
CA LEU A 187 -19.91 0.35 -5.53
C LEU A 187 -19.37 -0.21 -6.85
N ALA A 188 -18.85 0.65 -7.74
CA ALA A 188 -18.22 0.20 -8.97
C ALA A 188 -16.93 -0.60 -8.71
N ALA A 189 -16.13 -0.20 -7.72
CA ALA A 189 -14.94 -0.95 -7.29
C ALA A 189 -15.31 -2.30 -6.66
N ALA A 190 -16.35 -2.35 -5.83
CA ALA A 190 -16.88 -3.61 -5.29
C ALA A 190 -17.31 -4.56 -6.43
N TYR A 191 -18.03 -4.04 -7.43
CA TYR A 191 -18.39 -4.83 -8.61
C TYR A 191 -17.17 -5.39 -9.34
N ILE A 192 -16.10 -4.59 -9.51
CA ILE A 192 -14.85 -5.07 -10.11
C ILE A 192 -14.25 -6.20 -9.25
N ASN A 193 -14.25 -6.07 -7.94
CA ASN A 193 -13.69 -7.07 -7.02
C ASN A 193 -14.38 -8.42 -7.11
N ASP A 194 -15.69 -8.42 -7.41
CA ASP A 194 -16.48 -9.64 -7.55
C ASP A 194 -16.39 -10.24 -8.96
N HIS A 195 -16.07 -9.42 -9.98
CA HIS A 195 -16.18 -9.81 -11.39
C HIS A 195 -14.89 -9.64 -12.20
N TYR A 196 -13.75 -9.38 -11.55
CA TYR A 196 -12.47 -9.07 -12.21
C TYR A 196 -12.00 -10.11 -13.24
N ALA A 197 -12.38 -11.37 -13.06
CA ALA A 197 -12.01 -12.45 -13.98
C ALA A 197 -12.79 -12.40 -15.31
N GLY A 198 -13.91 -11.68 -15.35
CA GLY A 198 -14.72 -11.49 -16.54
C GLY A 198 -14.30 -10.29 -17.36
N GLU A 199 -15.02 -10.09 -18.46
CA GLU A 199 -14.95 -8.88 -19.25
C GLU A 199 -15.81 -7.79 -18.61
N ILE A 200 -15.20 -6.66 -18.30
CA ILE A 200 -15.88 -5.53 -17.62
C ILE A 200 -15.77 -4.29 -18.52
N PRO A 201 -16.80 -4.00 -19.32
CA PRO A 201 -16.85 -2.77 -20.10
C PRO A 201 -16.88 -1.54 -19.19
N LEU A 202 -16.06 -0.54 -19.49
CA LEU A 202 -15.98 0.70 -18.67
C LEU A 202 -17.30 1.47 -18.69
N GLU A 203 -18.04 1.40 -19.78
CA GLU A 203 -19.38 2.01 -19.94
C GLU A 203 -20.37 1.40 -18.94
N LYS A 204 -20.28 0.09 -18.71
CA LYS A 204 -21.11 -0.59 -17.70
C LYS A 204 -20.81 -0.11 -16.30
N LEU A 205 -19.52 0.07 -15.94
CA LEU A 205 -19.13 0.60 -14.65
C LEU A 205 -19.55 2.08 -14.45
N ALA A 206 -19.43 2.89 -15.48
CA ALA A 206 -19.89 4.26 -15.46
C ALA A 206 -21.43 4.33 -15.28
N GLY A 207 -22.17 3.41 -15.92
CA GLY A 207 -23.61 3.26 -15.74
C GLY A 207 -23.99 2.88 -14.31
N PHE A 208 -23.29 1.92 -13.67
CA PHE A 208 -23.48 1.59 -12.24
C PHE A 208 -23.19 2.78 -11.32
N ALA A 209 -22.18 3.57 -11.66
CA ALA A 209 -21.85 4.77 -10.91
C ALA A 209 -22.80 5.96 -11.20
N CYS A 210 -23.79 5.80 -12.08
CA CYS A 210 -24.68 6.88 -12.53
C CYS A 210 -23.92 8.11 -13.07
N MET A 211 -22.82 7.89 -13.79
CA MET A 211 -21.90 8.92 -14.26
C MET A 211 -21.64 8.79 -15.76
N SER A 212 -21.26 9.91 -16.39
CA SER A 212 -20.62 9.85 -17.71
C SER A 212 -19.26 9.13 -17.60
N LEU A 213 -18.83 8.46 -18.67
CA LEU A 213 -17.57 7.72 -18.70
C LEU A 213 -16.36 8.61 -18.31
N SER A 214 -16.36 9.86 -18.75
CA SER A 214 -15.28 10.83 -18.43
C SER A 214 -15.27 11.19 -16.95
N LYS A 215 -16.45 11.49 -16.34
CA LYS A 215 -16.56 11.77 -14.92
C LYS A 215 -16.17 10.55 -14.09
N PHE A 216 -16.64 9.37 -14.47
CA PHE A 216 -16.31 8.11 -13.83
C PHE A 216 -14.78 7.87 -13.79
N LYS A 217 -14.10 7.95 -14.94
CA LYS A 217 -12.63 7.76 -14.99
C LYS A 217 -11.89 8.76 -14.12
N LEU A 218 -12.31 10.04 -14.16
CA LEU A 218 -11.69 11.11 -13.37
C LEU A 218 -11.84 10.84 -11.86
N LEU A 219 -13.07 10.59 -11.41
CA LEU A 219 -13.34 10.37 -10.00
C LEU A 219 -12.75 9.04 -9.50
N PHE A 220 -12.81 7.97 -10.30
CA PHE A 220 -12.19 6.70 -9.96
C PHE A 220 -10.68 6.88 -9.75
N GLN A 221 -10.01 7.60 -10.65
CA GLN A 221 -8.59 7.91 -10.51
C GLN A 221 -8.30 8.80 -9.29
N SER A 222 -9.18 9.74 -8.96
CA SER A 222 -9.03 10.57 -7.75
C SER A 222 -9.18 9.76 -6.46
N VAL A 223 -10.08 8.75 -6.43
CA VAL A 223 -10.34 7.92 -5.23
C VAL A 223 -9.31 6.82 -5.08
N TYR A 224 -8.99 6.10 -6.18
CA TYR A 224 -8.12 4.91 -6.15
C TYR A 224 -6.70 5.19 -6.64
N HIS A 225 -6.38 6.42 -7.05
CA HIS A 225 -5.07 6.88 -7.55
C HIS A 225 -4.50 6.06 -8.72
N CYS A 226 -5.35 5.27 -9.39
CA CYS A 226 -4.99 4.51 -10.58
C CYS A 226 -6.17 4.50 -11.58
N SER A 227 -5.88 4.14 -12.84
CA SER A 227 -6.95 3.97 -13.83
C SER A 227 -7.79 2.73 -13.50
N VAL A 228 -9.04 2.71 -13.96
CA VAL A 228 -9.92 1.53 -13.80
C VAL A 228 -9.29 0.26 -14.38
N THR A 229 -8.62 0.40 -15.54
CA THR A 229 -7.93 -0.73 -16.17
C THR A 229 -6.76 -1.24 -15.32
N SER A 230 -5.96 -0.32 -14.77
CA SER A 230 -4.87 -0.67 -13.84
C SER A 230 -5.41 -1.35 -12.59
N TYR A 231 -6.50 -0.86 -12.02
CA TYR A 231 -7.16 -1.47 -10.87
C TYR A 231 -7.59 -2.92 -11.14
N ILE A 232 -8.25 -3.17 -12.29
CA ILE A 232 -8.64 -4.53 -12.70
C ILE A 232 -7.40 -5.43 -12.87
N GLN A 233 -6.32 -4.91 -13.49
CA GLN A 233 -5.07 -5.65 -13.66
C GLN A 233 -4.43 -5.99 -12.32
N GLN A 234 -4.34 -5.04 -11.40
CA GLN A 234 -3.83 -5.27 -10.05
C GLN A 234 -4.62 -6.36 -9.32
N ARG A 235 -5.95 -6.30 -9.41
CA ARG A 235 -6.83 -7.31 -8.82
C ARG A 235 -6.56 -8.72 -9.38
N ARG A 236 -6.42 -8.84 -10.69
CA ARG A 236 -6.09 -10.10 -11.38
C ARG A 236 -4.73 -10.64 -10.96
N VAL A 237 -3.71 -9.77 -10.87
CA VAL A 237 -2.36 -10.17 -10.46
C VAL A 237 -2.34 -10.61 -9.00
N SER A 238 -2.99 -9.88 -8.09
CA SER A 238 -3.10 -10.25 -6.68
C SER A 238 -3.72 -11.63 -6.50
N HIS A 239 -4.79 -11.93 -7.25
CA HIS A 239 -5.41 -13.25 -7.19
C HIS A 239 -4.52 -14.36 -7.81
N ALA A 240 -3.77 -14.03 -8.89
CA ALA A 240 -2.80 -14.95 -9.45
C ALA A 240 -1.67 -15.29 -8.46
N GLU A 241 -1.17 -14.31 -7.69
CA GLU A 241 -0.19 -14.54 -6.60
C GLU A 241 -0.74 -15.54 -5.57
N CYS A 242 -1.97 -15.32 -5.14
CA CYS A 242 -2.64 -16.24 -4.22
C CYS A 242 -2.69 -17.66 -4.80
N LEU A 243 -3.17 -17.82 -6.03
CA LEU A 243 -3.28 -19.13 -6.67
C LEU A 243 -1.92 -19.79 -6.93
N LEU A 244 -0.89 -19.01 -7.27
CA LEU A 244 0.47 -19.52 -7.46
C LEU A 244 1.04 -20.15 -6.18
N THR A 245 0.67 -19.66 -5.01
CA THR A 245 1.20 -20.12 -3.72
C THR A 245 0.31 -21.11 -3.01
N THR A 246 -0.97 -21.20 -3.39
CA THR A 246 -1.97 -22.02 -2.65
C THR A 246 -2.57 -23.16 -3.46
N SER A 247 -2.28 -23.26 -4.77
CA SER A 247 -2.89 -24.27 -5.63
C SER A 247 -1.89 -24.93 -6.58
N ASP A 248 -2.17 -26.18 -7.00
CA ASP A 248 -1.38 -26.93 -7.99
C ASP A 248 -1.76 -26.58 -9.45
N LEU A 249 -2.59 -25.53 -9.65
CA LEU A 249 -3.01 -25.11 -10.98
C LEU A 249 -1.81 -24.74 -11.84
N THR A 250 -1.82 -25.13 -13.09
CA THR A 250 -0.82 -24.69 -14.07
C THR A 250 -0.94 -23.18 -14.31
N ILE A 251 0.14 -22.54 -14.75
CA ILE A 251 0.14 -21.08 -15.06
C ILE A 251 -0.94 -20.76 -16.11
N GLY A 252 -1.19 -21.67 -17.06
CA GLY A 252 -2.26 -21.49 -18.04
C GLY A 252 -3.67 -21.57 -17.44
N GLN A 253 -3.88 -22.44 -16.45
CA GLN A 253 -5.14 -22.50 -15.71
C GLN A 253 -5.34 -21.26 -14.84
N ILE A 254 -4.28 -20.81 -14.15
CA ILE A 254 -4.31 -19.58 -13.37
C ILE A 254 -4.63 -18.38 -14.27
N ALA A 255 -3.98 -18.26 -15.44
CA ALA A 255 -4.27 -17.18 -16.38
C ALA A 255 -5.76 -17.12 -16.73
N LYS A 256 -6.36 -18.25 -17.06
CA LYS A 256 -7.80 -18.33 -17.38
C LYS A 256 -8.69 -17.97 -16.17
N SER A 257 -8.34 -18.47 -14.97
CA SER A 257 -9.13 -18.23 -13.76
C SER A 257 -9.11 -16.75 -13.31
N VAL A 258 -8.05 -16.01 -13.64
CA VAL A 258 -7.95 -14.58 -13.33
C VAL A 258 -8.32 -13.68 -14.52
N GLY A 259 -8.85 -14.24 -15.61
CA GLY A 259 -9.42 -13.49 -16.73
C GLY A 259 -8.43 -13.10 -17.84
N TYR A 260 -7.33 -13.85 -17.99
CA TYR A 260 -6.44 -13.72 -19.15
C TYR A 260 -6.62 -14.90 -20.12
N SER A 261 -6.68 -14.61 -21.41
CA SER A 261 -6.80 -15.62 -22.45
C SER A 261 -5.57 -16.50 -22.60
N THR A 262 -4.38 -15.97 -22.26
CA THR A 262 -3.09 -16.65 -22.43
C THR A 262 -2.20 -16.50 -21.19
N SER A 263 -1.36 -17.53 -20.95
CA SER A 263 -0.33 -17.48 -19.92
C SER A 263 0.74 -16.43 -20.20
N SER A 264 1.03 -16.13 -21.46
CA SER A 264 1.99 -15.10 -21.86
C SER A 264 1.55 -13.71 -21.39
N ARG A 265 0.26 -13.39 -21.55
CA ARG A 265 -0.28 -12.08 -21.11
C ARG A 265 -0.26 -11.96 -19.58
N LEU A 266 -0.61 -13.03 -18.87
CA LEU A 266 -0.44 -13.07 -17.43
C LEU A 266 1.02 -12.84 -17.05
N SER A 267 1.96 -13.57 -17.67
CA SER A 267 3.39 -13.51 -17.32
C SER A 267 3.99 -12.12 -17.53
N GLU A 268 3.61 -11.46 -18.62
CA GLU A 268 4.04 -10.07 -18.89
C GLU A 268 3.58 -9.11 -17.78
N LEU A 269 2.27 -9.07 -17.51
CA LEU A 269 1.69 -8.14 -16.53
C LEU A 269 2.09 -8.49 -15.10
N PHE A 270 2.22 -9.78 -14.80
CA PHE A 270 2.68 -10.27 -13.51
C PHE A 270 4.13 -9.83 -13.25
N ARG A 271 5.03 -9.98 -14.25
CA ARG A 271 6.42 -9.53 -14.14
C ARG A 271 6.54 -8.01 -14.01
N GLN A 272 5.74 -7.25 -14.75
CA GLN A 272 5.67 -5.79 -14.59
C GLN A 272 5.27 -5.38 -13.17
N SER A 273 4.39 -6.15 -12.54
CA SER A 273 3.82 -5.83 -11.23
C SER A 273 4.64 -6.38 -10.05
N THR A 274 5.34 -7.50 -10.20
CA THR A 274 6.03 -8.20 -9.10
C THR A 274 7.55 -8.29 -9.28
N GLY A 275 8.06 -7.94 -10.45
CA GLY A 275 9.47 -8.12 -10.81
C GLY A 275 9.83 -9.56 -11.23
N LEU A 276 8.95 -10.55 -10.99
CA LEU A 276 9.17 -11.97 -11.25
C LEU A 276 8.14 -12.52 -12.24
N THR A 277 8.51 -13.53 -12.99
CA THR A 277 7.53 -14.32 -13.75
C THR A 277 6.68 -15.18 -12.80
N PRO A 278 5.46 -15.62 -13.19
CA PRO A 278 4.66 -16.52 -12.37
C PRO A 278 5.39 -17.83 -11.98
N ALA A 279 6.25 -18.36 -12.86
CA ALA A 279 7.03 -19.55 -12.58
C ALA A 279 8.11 -19.30 -11.51
N GLU A 280 8.88 -18.22 -11.65
CA GLU A 280 9.87 -17.79 -10.66
C GLU A 280 9.22 -17.48 -9.32
N TYR A 281 8.07 -16.79 -9.32
CA TYR A 281 7.32 -16.48 -8.12
C TYR A 281 6.85 -17.75 -7.42
N ARG A 282 6.28 -18.72 -8.15
CA ARG A 282 5.92 -20.02 -7.60
C ARG A 282 7.12 -20.72 -6.99
N THR A 283 8.24 -20.79 -7.69
CA THR A 283 9.45 -21.46 -7.18
C THR A 283 9.97 -20.81 -5.89
N ALA A 284 9.94 -19.48 -5.84
CA ALA A 284 10.42 -18.73 -4.69
C ALA A 284 9.53 -18.89 -3.44
N PHE A 285 8.21 -19.00 -3.61
CA PHE A 285 7.26 -18.89 -2.50
C PHE A 285 6.41 -20.16 -2.26
N TRP A 286 6.38 -21.14 -3.19
CA TRP A 286 5.55 -22.34 -3.10
C TRP A 286 6.02 -23.36 -2.07
N LYS A 287 7.30 -23.52 -1.88
CA LYS A 287 7.91 -24.63 -1.11
C LYS A 287 9.06 -24.23 -0.23
N THR A 288 9.08 -23.07 0.33
CA THR A 288 10.01 -22.81 1.42
C THR A 288 9.42 -23.43 2.69
N PRO A 289 9.81 -24.66 3.09
CA PRO A 289 9.60 -25.06 4.46
C PRO A 289 10.54 -24.19 5.27
N PHE A 290 10.00 -23.34 6.09
CA PHE A 290 10.73 -22.58 7.08
C PHE A 290 10.87 -23.39 8.34
#